data_f7e4ded6ebdc9907e5258fd828e9ddf6
#
_entry.id   f7e4ded6ebdc9907e5258fd828e9ddf6
#
_cell.length_a   1.000
_cell.length_b   1.000
_cell.length_c   1.000
_cell.angle_alpha   90.00
_cell.angle_beta   90.00
_cell.angle_gamma   90.00
#
_symmetry.space_group_name_H-M   'P 1'
#
loop_
_entity.id
_entity.type
_entity.pdbx_description
1 polymer ?
#
loop_
_entity_poly.entity_id
_entity_poly.type
_entity_poly.pdbx_seq_one_letter_code
_entity_poly.pdbx_strand_id
1 'polypeptide(L)'
;MALFDTVEQKPPSKVRRYFYTAVGVIVTIVVFVAAFPSYLWYPFVYYREKRTVRQFLAQVIAGNSQQAYQIWKPSESYTFARFNEDWGPYGYYGPVKSYRMERPEHIKGGAIADKGAQAADVIVDVSPDVPFPADDDVAKQHRVKQVHLWVEFDNQAISFPPY
;
A
#
# COMPACT_ATOMS: atom_id res chain seq x y z
N MET A 1 -65.66 -40.01 9.27
CA MET A 1 -64.89 -39.57 10.44
C MET A 1 -63.44 -39.79 10.11
N ALA A 2 -62.72 -38.75 9.66
CA ALA A 2 -61.33 -38.86 9.22
C ALA A 2 -60.42 -38.54 10.42
N LEU A 3 -59.68 -39.56 10.85
CA LEU A 3 -58.60 -39.37 11.81
C LEU A 3 -57.44 -38.73 11.11
N PHE A 4 -57.17 -37.50 11.44
CA PHE A 4 -55.90 -36.85 11.11
C PHE A 4 -54.83 -37.37 12.07
N ASP A 5 -54.06 -38.37 11.64
CA ASP A 5 -52.82 -38.75 12.30
C ASP A 5 -51.85 -37.58 12.26
N THR A 6 -51.77 -36.86 13.34
CA THR A 6 -50.72 -35.83 13.55
C THR A 6 -49.41 -36.58 13.75
N VAL A 7 -48.62 -36.67 12.69
CA VAL A 7 -47.25 -37.20 12.76
C VAL A 7 -46.44 -36.25 13.65
N GLU A 8 -46.17 -36.67 14.87
CA GLU A 8 -45.35 -35.98 15.85
C GLU A 8 -43.92 -35.89 15.30
N GLN A 9 -43.58 -34.75 14.73
CA GLN A 9 -42.22 -34.50 14.20
C GLN A 9 -41.24 -34.42 15.37
N LYS A 10 -40.47 -35.49 15.55
CA LYS A 10 -39.37 -35.54 16.53
C LYS A 10 -38.42 -34.40 16.30
N PRO A 11 -38.12 -33.55 17.32
CA PRO A 11 -37.24 -32.43 17.12
C PRO A 11 -35.84 -32.86 16.63
N PRO A 12 -35.23 -32.14 15.71
CA PRO A 12 -33.95 -32.53 15.13
C PRO A 12 -32.87 -32.62 16.22
N SER A 13 -32.05 -33.66 16.13
CA SER A 13 -30.99 -33.90 17.10
C SER A 13 -30.07 -32.65 17.19
N LYS A 14 -29.52 -32.35 18.37
CA LYS A 14 -28.62 -31.21 18.59
C LYS A 14 -27.48 -31.15 17.54
N VAL A 15 -26.94 -32.32 17.19
CA VAL A 15 -25.89 -32.47 16.16
C VAL A 15 -26.34 -31.96 14.78
N ARG A 16 -27.58 -32.33 14.38
CA ARG A 16 -28.16 -31.90 13.11
C ARG A 16 -28.36 -30.37 13.08
N ARG A 17 -28.73 -29.77 14.20
CA ARG A 17 -28.89 -28.32 14.34
C ARG A 17 -27.58 -27.59 14.20
N TYR A 18 -26.50 -28.03 14.85
CA TYR A 18 -25.15 -27.47 14.71
C TYR A 18 -24.62 -27.63 13.29
N PHE A 19 -24.90 -28.76 12.64
CA PHE A 19 -24.49 -28.97 11.25
C PHE A 19 -25.13 -27.95 10.30
N TYR A 20 -26.45 -27.74 10.39
CA TYR A 20 -27.10 -26.72 9.54
C TYR A 20 -26.64 -25.29 9.86
N THR A 21 -26.37 -24.98 11.12
CA THR A 21 -25.82 -23.70 11.49
C THR A 21 -24.40 -23.48 10.89
N ALA A 22 -23.56 -24.51 10.99
CA ALA A 22 -22.20 -24.44 10.41
C ALA A 22 -22.25 -24.30 8.87
N VAL A 23 -23.11 -25.06 8.20
CA VAL A 23 -23.31 -24.94 6.75
C VAL A 23 -23.82 -23.54 6.39
N GLY A 24 -24.79 -23.01 7.13
CA GLY A 24 -25.30 -21.66 6.92
C GLY A 24 -24.19 -20.58 7.05
N VAL A 25 -23.36 -20.67 8.07
CA VAL A 25 -22.22 -19.77 8.27
C VAL A 25 -21.23 -19.86 7.10
N ILE A 26 -20.87 -21.08 6.68
CA ILE A 26 -19.96 -21.28 5.55
C ILE A 26 -20.53 -20.68 4.26
N VAL A 27 -21.81 -20.92 3.97
CA VAL A 27 -22.48 -20.37 2.79
C VAL A 27 -22.49 -18.85 2.84
N THR A 28 -22.79 -18.27 4.00
CA THR A 28 -22.77 -16.80 4.18
C THR A 28 -21.37 -16.22 3.92
N ILE A 29 -20.31 -16.87 4.43
CA ILE A 29 -18.93 -16.45 4.18
C ILE A 29 -18.60 -16.54 2.69
N VAL A 30 -18.95 -17.65 2.02
CA VAL A 30 -18.70 -17.83 0.59
C VAL A 30 -19.43 -16.77 -0.24
N VAL A 31 -20.70 -16.50 0.07
CA VAL A 31 -21.47 -15.45 -0.61
C VAL A 31 -20.85 -14.07 -0.39
N PHE A 32 -20.40 -13.77 0.84
CA PHE A 32 -19.74 -12.50 1.16
C PHE A 32 -18.42 -12.34 0.39
N VAL A 33 -17.59 -13.39 0.34
CA VAL A 33 -16.33 -13.42 -0.43
C VAL A 33 -16.60 -13.24 -1.92
N ALA A 34 -17.64 -13.89 -2.45
CA ALA A 34 -18.00 -13.79 -3.86
C ALA A 34 -18.62 -12.43 -4.23
N ALA A 35 -19.37 -11.82 -3.32
CA ALA A 35 -19.99 -10.51 -3.54
C ALA A 35 -19.01 -9.35 -3.38
N PHE A 36 -17.99 -9.50 -2.54
CA PHE A 36 -17.02 -8.46 -2.22
C PHE A 36 -15.56 -8.90 -2.42
N PRO A 37 -15.18 -9.41 -3.60
CA PRO A 37 -13.83 -9.92 -3.85
C PRO A 37 -12.78 -8.82 -3.65
N SER A 38 -13.08 -7.58 -4.04
CA SER A 38 -12.16 -6.44 -3.91
C SER A 38 -11.82 -6.13 -2.45
N TYR A 39 -12.74 -6.39 -1.49
CA TYR A 39 -12.51 -6.07 -0.08
C TYR A 39 -11.49 -6.99 0.59
N LEU A 40 -11.49 -8.28 0.20
CA LEU A 40 -10.60 -9.30 0.77
C LEU A 40 -9.21 -9.31 0.10
N TRP A 41 -9.17 -9.07 -1.21
CA TRP A 41 -7.91 -9.04 -1.96
C TRP A 41 -7.18 -7.71 -1.84
N TYR A 42 -7.89 -6.65 -1.49
CA TYR A 42 -7.35 -5.29 -1.45
C TYR A 42 -6.12 -5.11 -0.54
N PRO A 43 -6.06 -5.66 0.70
CA PRO A 43 -4.85 -5.55 1.53
C PRO A 43 -3.63 -6.23 0.93
N PHE A 44 -3.82 -7.22 0.04
CA PHE A 44 -2.75 -7.97 -0.60
C PHE A 44 -2.32 -7.38 -1.95
N VAL A 45 -3.22 -6.62 -2.60
CA VAL A 45 -2.88 -5.85 -3.79
C VAL A 45 -1.88 -4.78 -3.38
N TYR A 46 -0.76 -4.68 -4.11
CA TYR A 46 0.35 -3.76 -3.82
C TYR A 46 1.09 -4.01 -2.49
N TYR A 47 1.01 -5.22 -1.94
CA TYR A 47 1.75 -5.55 -0.71
C TYR A 47 3.27 -5.47 -0.92
N ARG A 48 3.76 -5.93 -2.06
CA ARG A 48 5.18 -5.90 -2.43
C ARG A 48 5.67 -4.46 -2.57
N GLU A 49 4.94 -3.65 -3.29
CA GLU A 49 5.23 -2.25 -3.57
C GLU A 49 5.25 -1.43 -2.27
N LYS A 50 4.22 -1.57 -1.44
CA LYS A 50 4.19 -0.98 -0.09
C LYS A 50 5.36 -1.43 0.77
N ARG A 51 5.76 -2.70 0.69
CA ARG A 51 6.89 -3.22 1.45
C ARG A 51 8.19 -2.57 1.00
N THR A 52 8.39 -2.42 -0.31
CA THR A 52 9.57 -1.76 -0.88
C THR A 52 9.66 -0.31 -0.41
N VAL A 53 8.57 0.45 -0.50
CA VAL A 53 8.53 1.83 -0.01
C VAL A 53 8.77 1.91 1.51
N ARG A 54 8.22 0.98 2.30
CA ARG A 54 8.50 0.93 3.75
C ARG A 54 9.98 0.67 4.04
N GLN A 55 10.60 -0.25 3.34
CA GLN A 55 12.01 -0.55 3.50
C GLN A 55 12.87 0.65 3.13
N PHE A 56 12.55 1.31 2.03
CA PHE A 56 13.17 2.54 1.59
C PHE A 56 13.09 3.64 2.67
N LEU A 57 11.87 3.99 3.11
CA LEU A 57 11.64 5.04 4.10
C LEU A 57 12.27 4.70 5.46
N ALA A 58 12.30 3.43 5.84
CA ALA A 58 12.98 3.00 7.07
C ALA A 58 14.48 3.29 7.02
N GLN A 59 15.14 3.08 5.87
CA GLN A 59 16.55 3.44 5.71
C GLN A 59 16.78 4.95 5.67
N VAL A 60 15.87 5.70 5.04
CA VAL A 60 15.94 7.17 5.05
C VAL A 60 15.82 7.71 6.49
N ILE A 61 14.86 7.23 7.27
CA ILE A 61 14.67 7.62 8.68
C ILE A 61 15.87 7.24 9.55
N ALA A 62 16.47 6.07 9.30
CA ALA A 62 17.67 5.61 9.99
C ALA A 62 18.94 6.38 9.61
N GLY A 63 18.88 7.27 8.60
CA GLY A 63 20.03 8.01 8.07
C GLY A 63 20.95 7.16 7.19
N ASN A 64 20.54 5.97 6.78
CA ASN A 64 21.31 5.04 5.97
C ASN A 64 21.13 5.37 4.47
N SER A 65 21.54 6.58 4.04
CA SER A 65 21.31 7.08 2.68
C SER A 65 21.82 6.15 1.58
N GLN A 66 22.97 5.48 1.81
CA GLN A 66 23.52 4.53 0.83
C GLN A 66 22.61 3.32 0.63
N GLN A 67 22.05 2.76 1.72
CA GLN A 67 21.15 1.61 1.65
C GLN A 67 19.79 2.02 1.07
N ALA A 68 19.29 3.19 1.42
CA ALA A 68 18.08 3.75 0.84
C ALA A 68 18.22 3.91 -0.69
N TYR A 69 19.36 4.44 -1.14
CA TYR A 69 19.65 4.59 -2.56
C TYR A 69 19.73 3.25 -3.31
N GLN A 70 20.25 2.22 -2.68
CA GLN A 70 20.26 0.87 -3.28
C GLN A 70 18.83 0.30 -3.44
N ILE A 71 17.93 0.59 -2.50
CA ILE A 71 16.52 0.19 -2.62
C ILE A 71 15.82 0.99 -3.72
N TRP A 72 16.14 2.27 -3.86
CA TRP A 72 15.65 3.12 -4.95
C TRP A 72 16.06 2.58 -6.33
N LYS A 73 17.15 1.86 -6.39
CA LYS A 73 17.88 1.35 -7.57
C LYS A 73 18.53 2.47 -8.39
N PRO A 74 19.85 2.60 -8.24
CA PRO A 74 20.66 3.58 -8.95
C PRO A 74 20.42 3.58 -10.46
N SER A 75 20.33 4.76 -11.05
CA SER A 75 20.24 4.95 -12.50
C SER A 75 21.20 6.06 -12.93
N GLU A 76 21.51 6.15 -14.21
CA GLU A 76 22.35 7.22 -14.77
C GLU A 76 21.69 8.60 -14.59
N SER A 77 20.36 8.66 -14.66
CA SER A 77 19.58 9.90 -14.53
C SER A 77 19.35 10.32 -13.08
N TYR A 78 19.47 9.41 -12.11
CA TYR A 78 19.26 9.69 -10.69
C TYR A 78 20.44 9.18 -9.87
N THR A 79 21.44 10.05 -9.73
CA THR A 79 22.71 9.75 -9.03
C THR A 79 22.55 9.80 -7.52
N PHE A 80 23.52 9.24 -6.78
CA PHE A 80 23.55 9.34 -5.31
C PHE A 80 23.62 10.77 -4.79
N ALA A 81 24.28 11.67 -5.52
CA ALA A 81 24.32 13.11 -5.17
C ALA A 81 22.91 13.68 -5.22
N ARG A 82 22.18 13.45 -6.32
CA ARG A 82 20.81 13.90 -6.48
C ARG A 82 19.86 13.27 -5.46
N PHE A 83 20.06 12.00 -5.14
CA PHE A 83 19.33 11.34 -4.07
C PHE A 83 19.50 12.05 -2.72
N ASN A 84 20.71 12.49 -2.37
CA ASN A 84 20.95 13.22 -1.14
C ASN A 84 20.38 14.66 -1.16
N GLU A 85 20.27 15.27 -2.34
CA GLU A 85 19.58 16.56 -2.50
C GLU A 85 18.08 16.43 -2.21
N ASP A 86 17.48 15.27 -2.53
CA ASP A 86 16.07 15.04 -2.27
C ASP A 86 15.82 14.48 -0.85
N TRP A 87 16.52 13.42 -0.46
CA TRP A 87 16.23 12.60 0.72
C TRP A 87 17.26 12.73 1.85
N GLY A 88 18.33 13.46 1.65
CA GLY A 88 19.35 13.70 2.68
C GLY A 88 18.80 14.49 3.87
N PRO A 89 19.60 14.60 4.96
CA PRO A 89 19.19 15.32 6.17
C PRO A 89 18.77 16.76 5.93
N TYR A 90 19.38 17.40 4.92
CA TYR A 90 19.09 18.76 4.48
C TYR A 90 18.45 18.81 3.09
N GLY A 91 17.97 17.66 2.61
CA GLY A 91 17.36 17.53 1.29
C GLY A 91 15.94 18.08 1.23
N TYR A 92 15.38 18.05 0.03
CA TYR A 92 14.04 18.58 -0.25
C TYR A 92 12.95 17.95 0.64
N TYR A 93 13.00 16.63 0.85
CA TYR A 93 12.07 15.91 1.72
C TYR A 93 12.60 15.68 3.14
N GLY A 94 13.88 15.97 3.39
CA GLY A 94 14.52 15.71 4.67
C GLY A 94 14.35 16.83 5.71
N PRO A 95 14.65 16.58 6.96
CA PRO A 95 14.87 15.25 7.54
C PRO A 95 13.57 14.49 7.71
N VAL A 96 13.51 13.26 7.20
CA VAL A 96 12.35 12.39 7.36
C VAL A 96 12.35 11.77 8.75
N LYS A 97 11.34 12.06 9.57
CA LYS A 97 11.20 11.53 10.94
C LYS A 97 10.09 10.50 11.08
N SER A 98 9.06 10.63 10.25
CA SER A 98 7.91 9.74 10.21
C SER A 98 7.32 9.73 8.81
N TYR A 99 6.40 8.83 8.54
CA TYR A 99 5.65 8.83 7.30
C TYR A 99 4.27 8.23 7.48
N ARG A 100 3.36 8.62 6.60
CA ARG A 100 2.05 8.02 6.43
C ARG A 100 1.89 7.64 4.97
N MET A 101 1.54 6.39 4.69
CA MET A 101 1.25 5.95 3.33
C MET A 101 -0.25 5.93 3.10
N GLU A 102 -0.66 6.53 2.01
CA GLU A 102 -2.03 6.43 1.52
C GLU A 102 -2.27 5.13 0.74
N ARG A 103 -3.46 5.03 0.22
CA ARG A 103 -3.88 3.89 -0.59
C ARG A 103 -3.16 3.93 -1.94
N PRO A 104 -2.38 2.91 -2.33
CA PRO A 104 -1.75 2.89 -3.64
C PRO A 104 -2.75 2.81 -4.77
N GLU A 105 -2.42 3.44 -5.87
CA GLU A 105 -3.20 3.40 -7.11
C GLU A 105 -2.42 2.72 -8.23
N HIS A 106 -3.14 2.07 -9.13
CA HIS A 106 -2.55 1.46 -10.31
C HIS A 106 -2.36 2.53 -11.40
N ILE A 107 -1.14 2.69 -11.85
CA ILE A 107 -0.85 3.60 -12.95
C ILE A 107 -0.80 2.81 -14.26
N LYS A 108 -1.64 3.24 -15.19
CA LYS A 108 -1.65 2.79 -16.56
C LYS A 108 -1.22 3.95 -17.45
N GLY A 109 -0.03 3.87 -17.99
CA GLY A 109 0.50 4.89 -18.90
C GLY A 109 1.39 5.93 -18.21
N GLY A 110 2.18 6.61 -18.99
CA GLY A 110 3.19 7.58 -18.56
C GLY A 110 4.52 7.28 -19.23
N ALA A 111 5.61 7.92 -18.85
CA ALA A 111 6.93 7.70 -19.44
C ALA A 111 7.43 6.25 -19.29
N ILE A 112 6.85 5.49 -18.35
CA ILE A 112 7.05 4.05 -18.19
C ILE A 112 6.24 3.28 -19.27
N ALA A 113 5.14 3.84 -19.79
CA ALA A 113 4.27 3.18 -20.77
C ALA A 113 4.92 2.94 -22.12
N ASP A 114 5.91 3.73 -22.50
CA ASP A 114 6.68 3.48 -23.73
C ASP A 114 7.40 2.13 -23.71
N LYS A 115 7.55 1.53 -22.52
CA LYS A 115 8.14 0.19 -22.33
C LYS A 115 7.13 -0.86 -21.92
N GLY A 116 5.84 -0.54 -21.85
CA GLY A 116 4.80 -1.45 -21.34
C GLY A 116 4.91 -1.77 -19.85
N ALA A 117 5.76 -1.08 -19.10
CA ALA A 117 5.91 -1.26 -17.67
C ALA A 117 4.65 -0.79 -16.93
N GLN A 118 4.31 -1.51 -15.88
CA GLN A 118 3.21 -1.16 -14.98
C GLN A 118 3.79 -0.85 -13.60
N ALA A 119 3.24 0.17 -12.95
CA ALA A 119 3.68 0.60 -11.65
C ALA A 119 2.50 0.88 -10.72
N ALA A 120 2.76 0.85 -9.42
CA ALA A 120 1.87 1.36 -8.39
C ALA A 120 2.35 2.74 -7.98
N ASP A 121 1.43 3.70 -7.92
CA ASP A 121 1.66 4.98 -7.25
C ASP A 121 1.41 4.82 -5.75
N VAL A 122 2.44 5.01 -4.96
CA VAL A 122 2.36 4.99 -3.50
C VAL A 122 2.51 6.42 -3.00
N ILE A 123 1.41 7.03 -2.61
CA ILE A 123 1.39 8.37 -2.05
C ILE A 123 1.88 8.31 -0.60
N VAL A 124 2.85 9.13 -0.26
CA VAL A 124 3.47 9.18 1.06
C VAL A 124 3.47 10.60 1.61
N ASP A 125 2.87 10.79 2.78
CA ASP A 125 3.06 11.99 3.57
C ASP A 125 4.34 11.84 4.40
N VAL A 126 5.32 12.70 4.15
CA VAL A 126 6.62 12.67 4.82
C VAL A 126 6.60 13.61 6.01
N SER A 127 6.93 13.11 7.19
CA SER A 127 6.94 13.86 8.45
C SER A 127 5.67 14.73 8.65
N PRO A 128 4.46 14.15 8.55
CA PRO A 128 3.22 14.93 8.50
C PRO A 128 3.01 15.79 9.75
N ASP A 129 3.50 15.32 10.90
CA ASP A 129 3.32 15.96 12.20
C ASP A 129 4.48 16.89 12.60
N VAL A 130 5.49 17.04 11.74
CA VAL A 130 6.67 17.86 11.99
C VAL A 130 6.65 19.07 11.05
N PRO A 131 6.64 20.31 11.55
CA PRO A 131 6.75 21.48 10.69
C PRO A 131 8.12 21.51 9.97
N PHE A 132 8.18 22.17 8.84
CA PHE A 132 9.48 22.48 8.22
C PHE A 132 10.31 23.37 9.14
N PRO A 133 11.65 23.26 9.12
CA PRO A 133 12.53 24.15 9.88
C PRO A 133 12.25 25.62 9.56
N ALA A 134 12.27 26.47 10.58
CA ALA A 134 11.98 27.90 10.44
C ALA A 134 13.02 28.65 9.56
N ASP A 135 14.25 28.14 9.53
CA ASP A 135 15.39 28.74 8.79
C ASP A 135 15.49 28.25 7.34
N ASP A 136 14.37 27.75 6.82
CA ASP A 136 14.35 27.28 5.43
C ASP A 136 14.49 28.46 4.45
N ASP A 137 15.40 28.25 3.48
CA ASP A 137 15.56 29.13 2.34
C ASP A 137 14.25 29.39 1.61
N VAL A 138 14.10 30.54 0.96
CA VAL A 138 12.89 30.89 0.18
C VAL A 138 12.59 29.80 -0.85
N ALA A 139 13.61 29.19 -1.45
CA ALA A 139 13.45 28.03 -2.36
C ALA A 139 12.83 26.81 -1.69
N LYS A 140 12.94 26.69 -0.36
CA LYS A 140 12.39 25.59 0.43
C LYS A 140 10.99 25.86 0.97
N GLN A 141 10.50 27.09 0.87
CA GLN A 141 9.14 27.45 1.28
C GLN A 141 8.06 26.77 0.43
N HIS A 142 8.41 26.34 -0.77
CA HIS A 142 7.52 25.59 -1.67
C HIS A 142 7.59 24.06 -1.48
N ARG A 143 8.26 23.59 -0.43
CA ARG A 143 8.32 22.16 -0.14
C ARG A 143 6.94 21.59 0.10
N VAL A 144 6.69 20.43 -0.48
CA VAL A 144 5.52 19.62 -0.20
C VAL A 144 5.92 18.44 0.67
N LYS A 145 5.07 18.09 1.60
CA LYS A 145 5.27 16.90 2.44
C LYS A 145 4.72 15.63 1.80
N GLN A 146 3.89 15.78 0.80
CA GLN A 146 3.32 14.66 0.07
C GLN A 146 4.21 14.34 -1.14
N VAL A 147 4.60 13.10 -1.27
CA VAL A 147 5.41 12.61 -2.38
C VAL A 147 4.73 11.39 -3.01
N HIS A 148 4.73 11.38 -4.33
CA HIS A 148 4.29 10.24 -5.13
C HIS A 148 5.51 9.38 -5.46
N LEU A 149 5.46 8.11 -5.08
CA LEU A 149 6.50 7.14 -5.35
C LEU A 149 5.94 6.05 -6.26
N TRP A 150 6.46 6.00 -7.46
CA TRP A 150 6.12 4.95 -8.41
C TRP A 150 7.01 3.73 -8.18
N VAL A 151 6.38 2.58 -7.98
CA VAL A 151 7.09 1.31 -7.79
C VAL A 151 6.75 0.38 -8.94
N GLU A 152 7.73 0.04 -9.75
CA GLU A 152 7.57 -0.87 -10.88
C GLU A 152 7.27 -2.29 -10.38
N PHE A 153 6.31 -2.98 -11.02
CA PHE A 153 5.92 -4.33 -10.58
C PHE A 153 6.99 -5.38 -10.84
N ASP A 154 7.73 -5.27 -11.93
CA ASP A 154 8.68 -6.30 -12.36
C ASP A 154 9.94 -6.32 -11.50
N ASN A 155 10.54 -5.17 -11.33
CA ASN A 155 11.85 -5.04 -10.69
C ASN A 155 11.81 -4.36 -9.33
N GLN A 156 10.63 -3.83 -8.91
CA GLN A 156 10.45 -3.08 -7.66
C GLN A 156 11.33 -1.81 -7.57
N ALA A 157 11.71 -1.23 -8.71
CA ALA A 157 12.41 0.04 -8.73
C ALA A 157 11.48 1.17 -8.30
N ILE A 158 12.01 2.09 -7.49
CA ILE A 158 11.30 3.29 -7.06
C ILE A 158 11.71 4.44 -7.98
N SER A 159 10.75 5.27 -8.37
CA SER A 159 10.99 6.51 -9.11
C SER A 159 9.99 7.57 -8.71
N PHE A 160 10.28 8.81 -9.08
CA PHE A 160 9.27 9.86 -9.08
C PHE A 160 8.38 9.75 -10.32
N PRO A 161 7.13 10.25 -10.28
CA PRO A 161 6.32 10.42 -11.47
C PRO A 161 7.10 11.23 -12.52
N PRO A 162 7.03 10.87 -13.81
CA PRO A 162 7.54 11.74 -14.85
C PRO A 162 6.69 13.00 -14.92
N TYR A 163 7.33 14.14 -15.04
CA TYR A 163 6.70 15.42 -15.27
C TYR A 163 6.33 15.59 -16.74
#